data_835f0efbdb8d8b8b74b928abc27e83e6
#
_entry.id   835f0efbdb8d8b8b74b928abc27e83e6
#
_cell.length_a   1.000
_cell.length_b   1.000
_cell.length_c   1.000
_cell.angle_alpha   90.00
_cell.angle_beta   90.00
_cell.angle_gamma   90.00
#
_symmetry.space_group_name_H-M   'P 1'
#
loop_
_entity.id
_entity.type
_entity.pdbx_description
1 polymer ?
#
loop_
_entity_poly.entity_id
_entity_poly.type
_entity_poly.pdbx_seq_one_letter_code
_entity_poly.pdbx_strand_id
1 'polypeptide(L)'
;MLKYLYPEIPRLKINTVMKNFLLTLLLVCALPATAQQIVPRQALGPRHFGHDTIRVACVGNSITEGHGLKDKKTEAYPARLQELLGDHYFVQNFGLSGHTLMNGTDRPYMHDGKWFRFQKALASNPDIVTIKLGTNDSKTPYDSLLHADFMRDLNAMIDSFQALPSKPYIYLCLPIPANGEVWTIRDSVIEGEVIPRIRAVAQERNLPVIDLYKPMKPFMDLLPDKIHPNAAGAMLIAEEIARRIETDMLKGVIRFGNGPRGLRPRMARSDQGKKMEAAPKVKPADDSSIKVEHKSRHQKGRRK
;
A
#
# COMPACT_ATOMS: atom_id res chain seq x y z
N MET A 1 41.01 63.56 30.74
CA MET A 1 40.52 62.79 31.85
C MET A 1 39.59 61.70 31.32
N LEU A 2 40.09 60.52 30.91
CA LEU A 2 39.38 59.28 30.65
C LEU A 2 40.35 58.22 30.13
N LYS A 3 41.20 57.78 31.08
CA LYS A 3 42.12 56.65 30.91
C LYS A 3 41.92 55.74 32.10
N TYR A 4 40.91 54.90 32.13
CA TYR A 4 40.77 53.78 33.07
C TYR A 4 39.40 53.12 32.74
N LEU A 5 39.43 52.03 32.00
CA LEU A 5 38.36 50.98 32.04
C LEU A 5 38.53 49.99 30.91
N TYR A 6 39.65 49.28 30.82
CA TYR A 6 39.69 47.97 30.22
C TYR A 6 40.82 47.18 30.86
N PRO A 7 40.57 46.14 31.65
CA PRO A 7 41.65 45.23 32.12
C PRO A 7 42.18 44.44 30.92
N GLU A 8 43.48 44.39 30.77
CA GLU A 8 44.20 43.60 29.79
C GLU A 8 43.83 42.11 29.97
N ILE A 9 43.29 41.47 28.90
CA ILE A 9 43.05 40.05 28.88
C ILE A 9 44.41 39.34 28.81
N PRO A 10 44.77 38.44 29.74
CA PRO A 10 46.02 37.72 29.70
C PRO A 10 46.10 36.84 28.49
N ARG A 11 47.12 36.98 27.64
CA ARG A 11 47.39 36.10 26.51
C ARG A 11 47.61 34.68 27.00
N LEU A 12 46.66 33.81 26.76
CA LEU A 12 46.74 32.39 27.05
C LEU A 12 47.88 31.77 26.23
N LYS A 13 49.00 31.40 26.91
CA LYS A 13 50.07 30.62 26.25
C LYS A 13 49.55 29.22 25.99
N ILE A 14 49.08 28.98 24.74
CA ILE A 14 48.65 27.65 24.31
C ILE A 14 49.89 26.76 24.28
N ASN A 15 49.92 25.77 25.17
CA ASN A 15 51.00 24.80 25.29
C ASN A 15 51.04 23.91 24.01
N THR A 16 52.26 23.52 23.60
CA THR A 16 52.51 22.73 22.37
C THR A 16 51.64 21.44 22.31
N VAL A 17 51.34 20.87 23.48
CA VAL A 17 50.46 19.69 23.62
C VAL A 17 49.03 20.01 23.22
N MET A 18 48.48 21.19 23.55
CA MET A 18 47.14 21.61 23.14
C MET A 18 47.08 21.96 21.66
N LYS A 19 48.16 22.47 21.05
CA LYS A 19 48.23 22.71 19.60
C LYS A 19 48.14 21.38 18.82
N ASN A 20 48.85 20.36 19.28
CA ASN A 20 48.83 19.05 18.65
C ASN A 20 47.45 18.33 18.83
N PHE A 21 46.79 18.55 19.96
CA PHE A 21 45.45 18.02 20.23
C PHE A 21 44.38 18.71 19.37
N LEU A 22 44.47 20.03 19.16
CA LEU A 22 43.58 20.75 18.23
C LEU A 22 43.83 20.35 16.77
N LEU A 23 45.08 20.11 16.36
CA LEU A 23 45.40 19.65 15.01
C LEU A 23 44.89 18.23 14.76
N THR A 24 44.97 17.33 15.74
CA THR A 24 44.43 15.97 15.64
C THR A 24 42.90 15.98 15.63
N LEU A 25 42.24 16.86 16.39
CA LEU A 25 40.77 16.99 16.36
C LEU A 25 40.29 17.55 15.03
N LEU A 26 41.01 18.47 14.40
CA LEU A 26 40.70 18.97 13.05
C LEU A 26 40.94 17.94 11.93
N LEU A 27 41.92 17.02 12.12
CA LEU A 27 42.15 15.96 11.14
C LEU A 27 41.14 14.83 11.22
N VAL A 28 40.53 14.56 12.40
CA VAL A 28 39.46 13.55 12.57
C VAL A 28 38.12 14.06 12.03
N CYS A 29 37.89 15.37 11.97
CA CYS A 29 36.70 15.97 11.34
C CYS A 29 36.78 16.06 9.81
N ALA A 30 37.94 15.72 9.21
CA ALA A 30 38.14 15.66 7.76
C ALA A 30 38.04 14.24 7.19
N LEU A 31 37.26 13.35 7.82
CA LEU A 31 36.80 12.19 7.13
C LEU A 31 35.91 12.69 5.95
N PRO A 32 36.20 12.31 4.69
CA PRO A 32 35.32 12.67 3.63
C PRO A 32 33.95 12.12 4.07
N ALA A 33 32.96 13.01 4.22
CA ALA A 33 31.59 12.59 4.11
C ALA A 33 31.60 11.73 2.85
N THR A 34 31.51 10.42 3.01
CA THR A 34 31.17 9.55 1.88
C THR A 34 29.88 10.16 1.39
N ALA A 35 30.01 11.01 0.36
CA ALA A 35 28.88 11.44 -0.40
C ALA A 35 28.20 10.12 -0.73
N GLN A 36 27.11 9.81 -0.02
CA GLN A 36 26.17 8.83 -0.50
C GLN A 36 25.98 9.25 -1.94
N GLN A 37 26.57 8.48 -2.85
CA GLN A 37 26.29 8.66 -4.25
C GLN A 37 24.80 8.57 -4.35
N ILE A 38 24.17 9.75 -4.46
CA ILE A 38 22.80 9.86 -4.90
C ILE A 38 22.89 9.21 -6.29
N VAL A 39 22.59 7.91 -6.32
CA VAL A 39 22.43 7.19 -7.58
C VAL A 39 21.44 8.04 -8.36
N PRO A 40 21.84 8.61 -9.51
CA PRO A 40 20.95 9.49 -10.26
C PRO A 40 19.67 8.70 -10.43
N ARG A 41 18.55 9.26 -9.94
CA ARG A 41 17.21 8.71 -10.18
C ARG A 41 17.16 8.42 -11.68
N GLN A 42 17.30 7.15 -12.05
CA GLN A 42 16.97 6.75 -13.40
C GLN A 42 15.51 7.16 -13.57
N ALA A 43 15.29 8.26 -14.30
CA ALA A 43 13.98 8.55 -14.79
C ALA A 43 13.46 7.23 -15.34
N LEU A 44 12.32 6.74 -14.80
CA LEU A 44 11.72 5.50 -15.27
C LEU A 44 11.34 5.74 -16.72
N GLY A 45 12.29 5.48 -17.62
CA GLY A 45 12.03 5.47 -19.05
C GLY A 45 10.99 4.40 -19.37
N PRO A 46 10.38 4.44 -20.56
CA PRO A 46 9.43 3.43 -20.98
C PRO A 46 10.00 2.03 -20.75
N ARG A 47 9.29 1.19 -19.97
CA ARG A 47 9.71 -0.19 -19.72
C ARG A 47 9.18 -1.11 -20.81
N HIS A 48 10.07 -1.90 -21.37
CA HIS A 48 9.74 -2.92 -22.36
C HIS A 48 9.78 -4.31 -21.71
N PHE A 49 8.70 -5.06 -21.81
CA PHE A 49 8.65 -6.47 -21.41
C PHE A 49 8.80 -7.34 -22.68
N GLY A 50 9.77 -8.24 -22.67
CA GLY A 50 10.18 -9.03 -23.85
C GLY A 50 9.33 -10.28 -24.11
N HIS A 51 8.15 -10.42 -23.50
CA HIS A 51 7.27 -11.59 -23.61
C HIS A 51 5.81 -11.17 -23.81
N ASP A 52 4.98 -12.10 -24.30
CA ASP A 52 3.60 -11.83 -24.70
C ASP A 52 2.63 -11.69 -23.52
N THR A 53 2.93 -12.29 -22.37
CA THR A 53 2.08 -12.27 -21.19
C THR A 53 2.70 -11.45 -20.07
N ILE A 54 1.97 -10.47 -19.55
CA ILE A 54 2.39 -9.55 -18.49
C ILE A 54 2.01 -10.12 -17.13
N ARG A 55 2.99 -10.37 -16.30
CA ARG A 55 2.78 -10.90 -14.95
C ARG A 55 2.56 -9.78 -13.96
N VAL A 56 1.40 -9.78 -13.30
CA VAL A 56 1.01 -8.78 -12.29
C VAL A 56 0.96 -9.44 -10.93
N ALA A 57 1.77 -8.98 -9.99
CA ALA A 57 1.73 -9.42 -8.60
C ALA A 57 0.92 -8.42 -7.75
N CYS A 58 -0.21 -8.85 -7.21
CA CYS A 58 -1.00 -8.08 -6.24
C CYS A 58 -0.56 -8.44 -4.83
N VAL A 59 0.32 -7.62 -4.25
CA VAL A 59 0.84 -7.76 -2.88
C VAL A 59 -0.04 -6.98 -1.92
N GLY A 60 -0.47 -7.62 -0.81
CA GLY A 60 -1.30 -6.93 0.17
C GLY A 60 -1.81 -7.81 1.31
N ASN A 61 -2.75 -7.26 2.05
CA ASN A 61 -3.36 -7.87 3.23
C ASN A 61 -4.66 -8.65 2.92
N SER A 62 -5.56 -8.74 3.91
CA SER A 62 -6.87 -9.41 3.79
C SER A 62 -7.74 -8.88 2.66
N ILE A 63 -7.68 -7.60 2.36
CA ILE A 63 -8.45 -6.98 1.26
C ILE A 63 -7.95 -7.52 -0.09
N THR A 64 -6.65 -7.70 -0.26
CA THR A 64 -6.07 -8.33 -1.46
C THR A 64 -6.37 -9.81 -1.51
N GLU A 65 -6.29 -10.51 -0.36
CA GLU A 65 -6.66 -11.92 -0.28
C GLU A 65 -8.13 -12.18 -0.63
N GLY A 66 -9.01 -11.21 -0.36
CA GLY A 66 -10.45 -11.33 -0.56
C GLY A 66 -11.19 -11.85 0.68
N HIS A 67 -10.75 -11.42 1.88
CA HIS A 67 -11.44 -11.78 3.14
C HIS A 67 -12.89 -11.29 3.12
N GLY A 68 -13.80 -12.14 3.59
CA GLY A 68 -15.25 -11.85 3.64
C GLY A 68 -16.00 -12.08 2.33
N LEU A 69 -15.31 -12.32 1.22
CA LEU A 69 -15.95 -12.65 -0.06
C LEU A 69 -16.40 -14.12 -0.10
N LYS A 70 -17.49 -14.36 -0.84
CA LYS A 70 -18.10 -15.67 -1.00
C LYS A 70 -17.20 -16.62 -1.77
N ASP A 71 -16.65 -16.13 -2.87
CA ASP A 71 -15.64 -16.82 -3.67
C ASP A 71 -14.45 -15.90 -3.97
N LYS A 72 -13.37 -16.07 -3.21
CA LYS A 72 -12.13 -15.29 -3.41
C LYS A 72 -11.50 -15.47 -4.78
N LYS A 73 -11.74 -16.62 -5.46
CA LYS A 73 -11.13 -16.90 -6.76
C LYS A 73 -11.74 -16.08 -7.89
N THR A 74 -12.98 -15.63 -7.73
CA THR A 74 -13.70 -14.86 -8.74
C THR A 74 -14.03 -13.44 -8.29
N GLU A 75 -14.20 -13.20 -6.97
CA GLU A 75 -14.70 -11.93 -6.45
C GLU A 75 -13.59 -11.03 -5.87
N ALA A 76 -12.43 -11.57 -5.47
CA ALA A 76 -11.33 -10.75 -4.97
C ALA A 76 -10.82 -9.79 -6.06
N TYR A 77 -10.40 -8.58 -5.66
CA TYR A 77 -10.00 -7.58 -6.64
C TYR A 77 -8.89 -8.05 -7.62
N PRO A 78 -7.91 -8.91 -7.24
CA PRO A 78 -6.95 -9.41 -8.22
C PRO A 78 -7.61 -10.29 -9.31
N ALA A 79 -8.64 -11.06 -8.96
CA ALA A 79 -9.40 -11.84 -9.95
C ALA A 79 -10.21 -10.92 -10.87
N ARG A 80 -10.86 -9.88 -10.32
CA ARG A 80 -11.55 -8.86 -11.11
C ARG A 80 -10.58 -8.05 -11.97
N LEU A 81 -9.39 -7.78 -11.49
CA LEU A 81 -8.33 -7.13 -12.27
C LEU A 81 -7.89 -7.99 -13.46
N GLN A 82 -7.76 -9.31 -13.27
CA GLN A 82 -7.50 -10.26 -14.36
C GLN A 82 -8.59 -10.18 -15.44
N GLU A 83 -9.84 -10.14 -15.03
CA GLU A 83 -10.99 -10.04 -15.93
C GLU A 83 -10.96 -8.73 -16.74
N LEU A 84 -10.67 -7.61 -16.07
CA LEU A 84 -10.61 -6.28 -16.70
C LEU A 84 -9.43 -6.15 -17.67
N LEU A 85 -8.25 -6.61 -17.30
CA LEU A 85 -7.05 -6.52 -18.12
C LEU A 85 -7.02 -7.54 -19.27
N GLY A 86 -7.70 -8.69 -19.13
CA GLY A 86 -7.82 -9.73 -20.17
C GLY A 86 -6.60 -10.65 -20.27
N ASP A 87 -6.57 -11.45 -21.34
CA ASP A 87 -5.71 -12.64 -21.49
C ASP A 87 -4.23 -12.33 -21.71
N HIS A 88 -3.89 -11.08 -22.05
CA HIS A 88 -2.48 -10.66 -22.13
C HIS A 88 -1.83 -10.44 -20.77
N TYR A 89 -2.60 -10.51 -19.69
CA TYR A 89 -2.12 -10.38 -18.34
C TYR A 89 -2.28 -11.68 -17.56
N PHE A 90 -1.37 -11.91 -16.63
CA PHE A 90 -1.46 -12.97 -15.64
C PHE A 90 -1.39 -12.35 -14.25
N VAL A 91 -2.56 -12.12 -13.67
CA VAL A 91 -2.70 -11.46 -12.36
C VAL A 91 -2.69 -12.50 -11.25
N GLN A 92 -1.76 -12.35 -10.33
CA GLN A 92 -1.56 -13.26 -9.21
C GLN A 92 -1.89 -12.57 -7.89
N ASN A 93 -2.63 -13.27 -7.03
CA ASN A 93 -3.03 -12.79 -5.71
C ASN A 93 -2.03 -13.27 -4.64
N PHE A 94 -1.27 -12.33 -4.08
CA PHE A 94 -0.35 -12.56 -2.97
C PHE A 94 -0.86 -11.90 -1.66
N GLY A 95 -2.17 -11.73 -1.52
CA GLY A 95 -2.79 -11.24 -0.30
C GLY A 95 -2.61 -12.19 0.88
N LEU A 96 -2.42 -11.62 2.09
CA LEU A 96 -2.32 -12.38 3.32
C LEU A 96 -3.01 -11.64 4.48
N SER A 97 -4.10 -12.23 4.98
CA SER A 97 -4.96 -11.60 6.00
C SER A 97 -4.22 -11.29 7.28
N GLY A 98 -4.49 -10.10 7.84
CA GLY A 98 -3.97 -9.65 9.12
C GLY A 98 -2.53 -9.13 9.09
N HIS A 99 -1.82 -9.25 7.96
CA HIS A 99 -0.41 -8.87 7.88
C HIS A 99 -0.21 -7.38 7.65
N THR A 100 0.87 -6.89 8.22
CA THR A 100 1.35 -5.50 8.19
C THR A 100 2.50 -5.33 7.21
N LEU A 101 2.76 -4.11 6.80
CA LEU A 101 3.99 -3.76 6.09
C LEU A 101 5.21 -3.82 7.03
N MET A 102 5.03 -3.28 8.26
CA MET A 102 6.11 -3.14 9.24
C MET A 102 6.60 -4.50 9.75
N ASN A 103 7.93 -4.68 9.76
CA ASN A 103 8.58 -5.92 10.17
C ASN A 103 8.62 -6.14 11.68
N GLY A 104 8.49 -5.08 12.48
CA GLY A 104 8.51 -5.15 13.95
C GLY A 104 7.21 -5.60 14.60
N THR A 105 6.16 -5.92 13.83
CA THR A 105 4.87 -6.37 14.34
C THR A 105 4.83 -7.88 14.55
N ASP A 106 3.72 -8.38 15.12
CA ASP A 106 3.49 -9.82 15.29
C ASP A 106 3.16 -10.56 13.97
N ARG A 107 2.82 -9.81 12.90
CA ARG A 107 2.45 -10.36 11.59
C ARG A 107 3.07 -9.60 10.42
N PRO A 108 4.40 -9.55 10.31
CA PRO A 108 5.07 -8.87 9.22
C PRO A 108 4.90 -9.61 7.89
N TYR A 109 4.49 -8.91 6.84
CA TYR A 109 4.26 -9.52 5.53
C TYR A 109 5.55 -10.06 4.87
N MET A 110 6.67 -9.36 5.02
CA MET A 110 7.96 -9.80 4.46
C MET A 110 8.53 -11.03 5.17
N HIS A 111 8.12 -11.26 6.42
CA HIS A 111 8.57 -12.37 7.27
C HIS A 111 7.38 -13.23 7.72
N ASP A 112 6.48 -13.56 6.78
CA ASP A 112 5.22 -14.26 7.01
C ASP A 112 5.36 -15.72 7.47
N GLY A 113 6.58 -16.19 7.67
CA GLY A 113 6.92 -17.49 8.22
C GLY A 113 6.47 -18.64 7.31
N LYS A 114 5.38 -19.29 7.67
CA LYS A 114 4.91 -20.51 7.00
C LYS A 114 4.18 -20.29 5.66
N TRP A 115 3.70 -19.10 5.38
CA TRP A 115 2.89 -18.84 4.18
C TRP A 115 3.72 -18.53 2.95
N PHE A 116 4.92 -17.96 3.16
CA PHE A 116 5.87 -17.60 2.11
C PHE A 116 5.25 -16.72 1.01
N ARG A 117 4.29 -15.86 1.36
CA ARG A 117 3.58 -15.02 0.37
C ARG A 117 4.52 -14.03 -0.29
N PHE A 118 5.35 -13.37 0.50
CA PHE A 118 6.34 -12.44 -0.03
C PHE A 118 7.35 -13.15 -0.94
N GLN A 119 7.90 -14.29 -0.51
CA GLN A 119 8.85 -15.09 -1.28
C GLN A 119 8.22 -15.61 -2.57
N LYS A 120 6.95 -16.04 -2.53
CA LYS A 120 6.20 -16.47 -3.74
C LYS A 120 5.96 -15.30 -4.68
N ALA A 121 5.67 -14.10 -4.17
CA ALA A 121 5.55 -12.90 -4.99
C ALA A 121 6.86 -12.55 -5.68
N LEU A 122 8.00 -12.63 -4.98
CA LEU A 122 9.32 -12.46 -5.58
C LEU A 122 9.64 -13.55 -6.61
N ALA A 123 9.38 -14.82 -6.28
CA ALA A 123 9.64 -15.96 -7.17
C ALA A 123 8.79 -15.94 -8.46
N SER A 124 7.64 -15.27 -8.44
CA SER A 124 6.82 -15.08 -9.65
C SER A 124 7.50 -14.18 -10.70
N ASN A 125 8.56 -13.49 -10.31
CA ASN A 125 9.34 -12.56 -11.14
C ASN A 125 8.43 -11.65 -11.98
N PRO A 126 7.55 -10.86 -11.32
CA PRO A 126 6.48 -10.12 -11.98
C PRO A 126 7.01 -8.98 -12.84
N ASP A 127 6.21 -8.53 -13.80
CA ASP A 127 6.49 -7.36 -14.63
C ASP A 127 5.87 -6.09 -14.04
N ILE A 128 4.76 -6.26 -13.33
CA ILE A 128 4.06 -5.21 -12.59
C ILE A 128 3.81 -5.70 -11.16
N VAL A 129 4.04 -4.84 -10.19
CA VAL A 129 3.71 -5.09 -8.78
C VAL A 129 2.79 -3.99 -8.27
N THR A 130 1.70 -4.36 -7.62
CA THR A 130 0.89 -3.44 -6.81
C THR A 130 1.11 -3.75 -5.34
N ILE A 131 1.56 -2.78 -4.55
CA ILE A 131 1.76 -2.92 -3.10
C ILE A 131 0.63 -2.20 -2.38
N LYS A 132 -0.27 -2.97 -1.74
CA LYS A 132 -1.44 -2.48 -1.00
C LYS A 132 -1.42 -2.98 0.45
N LEU A 133 -0.50 -2.47 1.24
CA LEU A 133 -0.36 -2.68 2.68
C LEU A 133 -0.62 -1.37 3.43
N GLY A 134 -0.60 -1.40 4.77
CA GLY A 134 -0.78 -0.23 5.61
C GLY A 134 -2.09 -0.22 6.42
N THR A 135 -3.13 -0.96 6.00
CA THR A 135 -4.39 -1.03 6.77
C THR A 135 -4.18 -1.60 8.17
N ASN A 136 -3.46 -2.72 8.30
CA ASN A 136 -3.18 -3.34 9.61
C ASN A 136 -2.15 -2.58 10.43
N ASP A 137 -1.32 -1.79 9.76
CA ASP A 137 -0.29 -0.95 10.36
C ASP A 137 -0.90 0.21 11.17
N SER A 138 -2.15 0.57 10.90
CA SER A 138 -2.91 1.60 11.64
C SER A 138 -3.45 1.14 12.99
N LYS A 139 -3.20 -0.12 13.40
CA LYS A 139 -3.69 -0.65 14.67
C LYS A 139 -3.00 0.01 15.86
N THR A 140 -3.78 0.26 16.91
CA THR A 140 -3.32 0.93 18.15
C THR A 140 -2.00 0.38 18.72
N PRO A 141 -1.75 -0.97 18.78
CA PRO A 141 -0.49 -1.48 19.34
C PRO A 141 0.76 -1.10 18.55
N TYR A 142 0.62 -0.58 17.33
CA TYR A 142 1.75 -0.33 16.43
C TYR A 142 2.11 1.14 16.25
N ASP A 143 1.53 2.06 17.04
CA ASP A 143 1.74 3.51 16.87
C ASP A 143 3.22 3.90 16.91
N SER A 144 4.01 3.38 17.85
CA SER A 144 5.44 3.68 17.92
C SER A 144 6.21 3.13 16.71
N LEU A 145 5.85 1.94 16.23
CA LEU A 145 6.48 1.33 15.06
C LEU A 145 6.12 2.08 13.78
N LEU A 146 4.89 2.59 13.68
CA LEU A 146 4.44 3.34 12.51
C LEU A 146 5.34 4.55 12.23
N HIS A 147 5.76 5.26 13.28
CA HIS A 147 6.68 6.39 13.15
C HIS A 147 8.12 5.99 12.81
N ALA A 148 8.61 4.90 13.40
CA ALA A 148 10.00 4.47 13.27
C ALA A 148 10.27 3.64 12.01
N ASP A 149 9.37 2.74 11.67
CA ASP A 149 9.68 1.60 10.79
C ASP A 149 8.96 1.62 9.44
N PHE A 150 7.78 2.25 9.34
CA PHE A 150 6.92 2.11 8.16
C PHE A 150 7.63 2.48 6.85
N MET A 151 8.26 3.64 6.79
CA MET A 151 8.94 4.09 5.56
C MET A 151 10.18 3.25 5.24
N ARG A 152 10.94 2.85 6.28
CA ARG A 152 12.09 1.95 6.14
C ARG A 152 11.68 0.62 5.52
N ASP A 153 10.62 0.01 6.05
CA ASP A 153 10.19 -1.32 5.65
C ASP A 153 9.49 -1.29 4.28
N LEU A 154 8.79 -0.20 3.95
CA LEU A 154 8.28 0.01 2.60
C LEU A 154 9.41 0.11 1.58
N ASN A 155 10.48 0.85 1.90
CA ASN A 155 11.66 0.94 1.06
C ASN A 155 12.35 -0.43 0.89
N ALA A 156 12.50 -1.22 1.95
CA ALA A 156 13.07 -2.56 1.88
C ALA A 156 12.25 -3.52 0.98
N MET A 157 10.92 -3.44 1.05
CA MET A 157 10.04 -4.20 0.16
C MET A 157 10.20 -3.78 -1.30
N ILE A 158 10.26 -2.48 -1.58
CA ILE A 158 10.50 -1.93 -2.92
C ILE A 158 11.85 -2.41 -3.46
N ASP A 159 12.92 -2.33 -2.65
CA ASP A 159 14.26 -2.76 -3.04
C ASP A 159 14.29 -4.24 -3.41
N SER A 160 13.57 -5.08 -2.65
CA SER A 160 13.46 -6.51 -2.92
C SER A 160 12.85 -6.79 -4.29
N PHE A 161 11.79 -6.07 -4.68
CA PHE A 161 11.21 -6.19 -6.02
C PHE A 161 12.10 -5.60 -7.10
N GLN A 162 12.73 -4.45 -6.85
CA GLN A 162 13.64 -3.82 -7.81
C GLN A 162 14.90 -4.62 -8.07
N ALA A 163 15.30 -5.52 -7.15
CA ALA A 163 16.41 -6.43 -7.34
C ALA A 163 16.11 -7.60 -8.29
N LEU A 164 14.84 -7.88 -8.59
CA LEU A 164 14.44 -8.98 -9.46
C LEU A 164 14.97 -8.81 -10.91
N PRO A 165 15.23 -9.90 -11.64
CA PRO A 165 15.64 -9.84 -13.05
C PRO A 165 14.63 -9.11 -13.94
N SER A 166 13.32 -9.24 -13.66
CA SER A 166 12.25 -8.56 -14.39
C SER A 166 12.25 -7.04 -14.21
N LYS A 167 12.89 -6.52 -13.15
CA LYS A 167 12.85 -5.08 -12.82
C LYS A 167 11.43 -4.52 -12.88
N PRO A 168 10.48 -5.01 -12.09
CA PRO A 168 9.06 -4.73 -12.25
C PRO A 168 8.73 -3.24 -12.17
N TYR A 169 7.63 -2.87 -12.81
CA TYR A 169 7.02 -1.57 -12.61
C TYR A 169 6.16 -1.63 -11.32
N ILE A 170 6.48 -0.79 -10.35
CA ILE A 170 5.88 -0.86 -9.01
C ILE A 170 4.89 0.27 -8.82
N TYR A 171 3.65 -0.08 -8.44
CA TYR A 171 2.63 0.85 -7.99
C TYR A 171 2.47 0.76 -6.47
N LEU A 172 2.51 1.91 -5.80
CA LEU A 172 2.13 2.02 -4.40
C LEU A 172 0.64 2.37 -4.32
N CYS A 173 -0.18 1.45 -3.81
CA CYS A 173 -1.60 1.65 -3.65
C CYS A 173 -1.89 2.21 -2.25
N LEU A 174 -2.62 3.33 -2.17
CA LEU A 174 -3.12 3.81 -0.89
C LEU A 174 -4.16 2.83 -0.36
N PRO A 175 -4.19 2.53 0.95
CA PRO A 175 -5.24 1.73 1.54
C PRO A 175 -6.62 2.33 1.25
N ILE A 176 -7.66 1.49 1.16
CA ILE A 176 -9.04 1.98 1.20
C ILE A 176 -9.37 2.47 2.62
N PRO A 177 -10.38 3.34 2.79
CA PRO A 177 -10.81 3.78 4.12
C PRO A 177 -11.36 2.63 4.95
N ALA A 178 -11.31 2.77 6.27
CA ALA A 178 -12.10 2.00 7.22
C ALA A 178 -13.31 2.82 7.67
N ASN A 179 -14.42 2.18 8.03
CA ASN A 179 -15.58 2.88 8.54
C ASN A 179 -15.46 3.09 10.08
N GLY A 180 -14.58 4.03 10.45
CA GLY A 180 -14.26 4.33 11.84
C GLY A 180 -13.14 3.44 12.41
N GLU A 181 -13.33 2.95 13.63
CA GLU A 181 -12.40 2.04 14.31
C GLU A 181 -13.02 0.66 14.46
N VAL A 182 -12.35 -0.36 13.94
CA VAL A 182 -12.75 -1.78 14.05
C VAL A 182 -11.53 -2.65 14.20
N TRP A 183 -11.53 -3.59 15.15
CA TRP A 183 -10.38 -4.46 15.47
C TRP A 183 -9.07 -3.68 15.65
N THR A 184 -9.17 -2.53 16.32
CA THR A 184 -8.08 -1.57 16.53
C THR A 184 -7.50 -0.93 15.25
N ILE A 185 -8.05 -1.22 14.06
CA ILE A 185 -7.75 -0.51 12.80
C ILE A 185 -8.47 0.84 12.85
N ARG A 186 -7.74 1.92 12.57
CA ARG A 186 -8.24 3.30 12.71
C ARG A 186 -8.15 4.05 11.38
N ASP A 187 -9.31 4.48 10.85
CA ASP A 187 -9.34 5.28 9.61
C ASP A 187 -8.57 6.60 9.74
N SER A 188 -8.64 7.24 10.90
CA SER A 188 -7.88 8.48 11.16
C SER A 188 -6.36 8.29 11.02
N VAL A 189 -5.84 7.13 11.42
CA VAL A 189 -4.41 6.80 11.26
C VAL A 189 -4.10 6.39 9.82
N ILE A 190 -5.02 5.69 9.15
CA ILE A 190 -4.85 5.40 7.71
C ILE A 190 -4.72 6.71 6.93
N GLU A 191 -5.67 7.64 7.11
CA GLU A 191 -5.70 8.91 6.38
C GLU A 191 -4.57 9.86 6.79
N GLY A 192 -4.36 10.05 8.11
CA GLY A 192 -3.45 11.05 8.67
C GLY A 192 -1.99 10.62 8.75
N GLU A 193 -1.70 9.32 8.78
CA GLU A 193 -0.36 8.81 9.08
C GLU A 193 0.18 7.87 7.98
N VAL A 194 -0.60 6.83 7.61
CA VAL A 194 -0.15 5.81 6.66
C VAL A 194 -0.08 6.38 5.25
N ILE A 195 -1.14 7.03 4.78
CA ILE A 195 -1.20 7.61 3.44
C ILE A 195 -0.10 8.65 3.19
N PRO A 196 0.16 9.61 4.09
CA PRO A 196 1.26 10.55 3.92
C PRO A 196 2.62 9.86 3.79
N ARG A 197 2.89 8.80 4.55
CA ARG A 197 4.15 8.03 4.49
C ARG A 197 4.31 7.28 3.17
N ILE A 198 3.23 6.65 2.67
CA ILE A 198 3.25 6.01 1.34
C ILE A 198 3.54 7.05 0.26
N ARG A 199 2.92 8.23 0.31
CA ARG A 199 3.15 9.31 -0.65
C ARG A 199 4.58 9.85 -0.57
N ALA A 200 5.15 9.98 0.64
CA ALA A 200 6.52 10.42 0.82
C ALA A 200 7.52 9.45 0.18
N VAL A 201 7.38 8.13 0.45
CA VAL A 201 8.21 7.10 -0.19
C VAL A 201 8.00 7.07 -1.70
N ALA A 202 6.76 7.21 -2.17
CA ALA A 202 6.47 7.28 -3.61
C ALA A 202 7.20 8.45 -4.28
N GLN A 203 7.20 9.62 -3.64
CA GLN A 203 7.91 10.81 -4.13
C GLN A 203 9.43 10.60 -4.10
N GLU A 204 9.98 10.10 -3.00
CA GLU A 204 11.40 9.80 -2.84
C GLU A 204 11.90 8.81 -3.91
N ARG A 205 11.14 7.73 -4.15
CA ARG A 205 11.49 6.66 -5.07
C ARG A 205 11.02 6.92 -6.51
N ASN A 206 10.36 8.04 -6.77
CA ASN A 206 9.73 8.37 -8.05
C ASN A 206 8.82 7.24 -8.57
N LEU A 207 7.99 6.68 -7.66
CA LEU A 207 7.04 5.61 -7.98
C LEU A 207 5.61 6.17 -8.13
N PRO A 208 4.81 5.58 -9.03
CA PRO A 208 3.42 5.96 -9.19
C PRO A 208 2.57 5.51 -8.00
N VAL A 209 1.62 6.37 -7.62
CA VAL A 209 0.60 6.08 -6.60
C VAL A 209 -0.74 5.79 -7.26
N ILE A 210 -1.43 4.75 -6.79
CA ILE A 210 -2.84 4.50 -7.07
C ILE A 210 -3.65 4.88 -5.84
N ASP A 211 -4.48 5.90 -5.95
CA ASP A 211 -5.34 6.33 -4.86
C ASP A 211 -6.60 5.45 -4.82
N LEU A 212 -6.69 4.54 -3.86
CA LEU A 212 -7.86 3.71 -3.62
C LEU A 212 -8.72 4.25 -2.46
N TYR A 213 -8.19 5.23 -1.71
CA TYR A 213 -8.86 5.83 -0.57
C TYR A 213 -10.03 6.71 -1.01
N LYS A 214 -9.74 7.71 -1.86
CA LYS A 214 -10.74 8.69 -2.30
C LYS A 214 -11.89 8.06 -3.09
N PRO A 215 -11.66 7.17 -4.07
CA PRO A 215 -12.75 6.52 -4.80
C PRO A 215 -13.66 5.68 -3.92
N MET A 216 -13.14 5.05 -2.85
CA MET A 216 -13.93 4.22 -1.95
C MET A 216 -14.71 5.05 -0.91
N LYS A 217 -14.24 6.24 -0.54
CA LYS A 217 -14.84 7.05 0.55
C LYS A 217 -16.35 7.30 0.41
N PRO A 218 -16.92 7.53 -0.79
CA PRO A 218 -18.37 7.69 -0.97
C PRO A 218 -19.17 6.39 -0.81
N PHE A 219 -18.52 5.22 -0.79
CA PHE A 219 -19.14 3.91 -0.86
C PHE A 219 -18.82 3.05 0.36
N MET A 220 -18.93 3.62 1.56
CA MET A 220 -18.61 2.92 2.81
C MET A 220 -19.57 1.77 3.12
N ASP A 221 -20.75 1.75 2.51
CA ASP A 221 -21.73 0.66 2.53
C ASP A 221 -21.23 -0.60 1.81
N LEU A 222 -20.23 -0.46 0.93
CA LEU A 222 -19.54 -1.60 0.31
C LEU A 222 -18.59 -2.33 1.27
N LEU A 223 -18.42 -1.84 2.51
CA LEU A 223 -17.60 -2.44 3.57
C LEU A 223 -18.48 -3.03 4.68
N PRO A 224 -19.09 -4.23 4.49
CA PRO A 224 -20.09 -4.76 5.41
C PRO A 224 -19.60 -4.97 6.84
N ASP A 225 -18.33 -5.26 7.04
CA ASP A 225 -17.68 -5.35 8.36
C ASP A 225 -16.86 -4.10 8.72
N LYS A 226 -17.07 -3.01 7.96
CA LYS A 226 -16.39 -1.71 8.09
C LYS A 226 -14.93 -1.67 7.59
N ILE A 227 -14.35 -2.78 7.15
CA ILE A 227 -12.95 -2.88 6.69
C ILE A 227 -12.85 -3.57 5.33
N HIS A 228 -13.54 -4.71 5.16
CA HIS A 228 -13.37 -5.55 4.00
C HIS A 228 -14.47 -5.27 2.97
N PRO A 229 -14.09 -5.06 1.70
CA PRO A 229 -15.06 -4.80 0.66
C PRO A 229 -15.85 -6.06 0.31
N ASN A 230 -17.13 -5.90 0.01
CA ASN A 230 -17.92 -6.92 -0.69
C ASN A 230 -17.47 -7.01 -2.16
N ALA A 231 -18.14 -7.86 -2.96
CA ALA A 231 -17.79 -8.07 -4.37
C ALA A 231 -17.84 -6.78 -5.20
N ALA A 232 -18.78 -5.87 -4.94
CA ALA A 232 -18.87 -4.58 -5.62
C ALA A 232 -17.71 -3.64 -5.23
N GLY A 233 -17.36 -3.58 -3.94
CA GLY A 233 -16.20 -2.81 -3.49
C GLY A 233 -14.88 -3.40 -4.00
N ALA A 234 -14.77 -4.72 -4.13
CA ALA A 234 -13.61 -5.37 -4.74
C ALA A 234 -13.48 -5.03 -6.24
N MET A 235 -14.61 -4.95 -6.96
CA MET A 235 -14.64 -4.48 -8.36
C MET A 235 -14.16 -3.04 -8.48
N LEU A 236 -14.65 -2.13 -7.62
CA LEU A 236 -14.19 -0.73 -7.62
C LEU A 236 -12.67 -0.61 -7.46
N ILE A 237 -12.07 -1.41 -6.57
CA ILE A 237 -10.61 -1.46 -6.41
C ILE A 237 -9.93 -1.93 -7.71
N ALA A 238 -10.45 -2.98 -8.33
CA ALA A 238 -9.92 -3.53 -9.56
C ALA A 238 -9.98 -2.53 -10.72
N GLU A 239 -11.09 -1.80 -10.86
CA GLU A 239 -11.30 -0.76 -11.87
C GLU A 239 -10.29 0.39 -11.73
N GLU A 240 -10.03 0.86 -10.51
CA GLU A 240 -9.04 1.91 -10.26
C GLU A 240 -7.62 1.47 -10.62
N ILE A 241 -7.25 0.22 -10.30
CA ILE A 241 -5.95 -0.33 -10.66
C ILE A 241 -5.83 -0.54 -12.18
N ALA A 242 -6.84 -1.13 -12.81
CA ALA A 242 -6.87 -1.35 -14.26
C ALA A 242 -6.76 -0.03 -15.02
N ARG A 243 -7.58 0.95 -14.67
CA ARG A 243 -7.56 2.29 -15.27
C ARG A 243 -6.19 2.95 -15.19
N ARG A 244 -5.47 2.78 -14.07
CA ARG A 244 -4.14 3.33 -13.94
C ARG A 244 -3.12 2.61 -14.82
N ILE A 245 -3.10 1.28 -14.84
CA ILE A 245 -2.22 0.47 -15.68
C ILE A 245 -2.45 0.82 -17.15
N GLU A 246 -3.69 0.83 -17.61
CA GLU A 246 -4.05 1.17 -18.99
C GLU A 246 -3.66 2.60 -19.38
N THR A 247 -3.86 3.56 -18.46
CA THR A 247 -3.44 4.96 -18.68
C THR A 247 -1.93 5.07 -18.87
N ASP A 248 -1.14 4.37 -18.05
CA ASP A 248 0.32 4.41 -18.15
C ASP A 248 0.83 3.68 -19.40
N MET A 249 0.10 2.66 -19.87
CA MET A 249 0.34 2.03 -21.17
C MET A 249 0.04 2.96 -22.34
N LEU A 250 -1.12 3.61 -22.34
CA LEU A 250 -1.51 4.56 -23.39
C LEU A 250 -0.52 5.73 -23.51
N LYS A 251 0.01 6.20 -22.39
CA LYS A 251 1.05 7.23 -22.34
C LYS A 251 2.44 6.72 -22.72
N GLY A 252 2.58 5.40 -22.96
CA GLY A 252 3.87 4.79 -23.28
C GLY A 252 4.85 4.73 -22.11
N VAL A 253 4.37 4.90 -20.88
CA VAL A 253 5.17 4.74 -19.64
C VAL A 253 5.53 3.27 -19.45
N ILE A 254 4.60 2.37 -19.77
CA ILE A 254 4.79 0.91 -19.81
C ILE A 254 4.62 0.47 -21.26
N ARG A 255 5.51 -0.36 -21.79
CA ARG A 255 5.47 -0.89 -23.16
C ARG A 255 5.75 -2.38 -23.17
N PHE A 256 5.06 -3.11 -24.05
CA PHE A 256 5.20 -4.55 -24.23
C PHE A 256 5.70 -4.89 -25.64
N GLY A 257 6.64 -5.85 -25.71
CA GLY A 257 7.12 -6.40 -26.97
C GLY A 257 7.86 -5.43 -27.89
N ASN A 258 8.41 -5.95 -28.98
CA ASN A 258 9.15 -5.22 -30.01
C ASN A 258 8.27 -4.68 -31.14
N GLY A 259 6.96 -4.54 -30.95
CA GLY A 259 6.08 -4.19 -32.06
C GLY A 259 4.94 -3.25 -31.74
N PRO A 260 4.58 -2.35 -32.70
CA PRO A 260 3.48 -1.38 -32.55
C PRO A 260 2.10 -1.97 -32.76
N ARG A 261 1.90 -3.29 -32.61
CA ARG A 261 0.63 -3.93 -32.96
C ARG A 261 -0.17 -4.37 -31.74
N GLY A 262 -1.07 -3.52 -31.33
CA GLY A 262 -2.42 -4.02 -31.13
C GLY A 262 -2.90 -4.35 -29.75
N LEU A 263 -2.31 -3.89 -28.66
CA LEU A 263 -3.07 -3.82 -27.39
C LEU A 263 -3.85 -2.50 -27.37
N ARG A 264 -5.00 -2.46 -28.00
CA ARG A 264 -5.98 -1.41 -27.75
C ARG A 264 -6.64 -1.71 -26.42
N PRO A 265 -6.55 -0.79 -25.41
CA PRO A 265 -7.27 -0.96 -24.17
C PRO A 265 -8.76 -1.17 -24.43
N ARG A 266 -9.36 -2.11 -23.73
CA ARG A 266 -10.78 -2.46 -23.83
C ARG A 266 -11.70 -1.27 -23.49
N MET A 267 -11.22 -0.29 -22.72
CA MET A 267 -11.95 0.94 -22.37
C MET A 267 -12.30 1.85 -23.56
N ALA A 268 -11.63 1.73 -24.69
CA ALA A 268 -12.02 2.49 -25.89
C ALA A 268 -13.35 2.03 -26.53
N ARG A 269 -14.01 0.98 -26.00
CA ARG A 269 -15.26 0.45 -26.51
C ARG A 269 -16.50 0.79 -25.67
N SER A 270 -16.38 1.31 -24.45
CA SER A 270 -17.54 1.53 -23.57
C SER A 270 -18.11 2.95 -23.58
N ASP A 271 -17.52 3.89 -24.31
CA ASP A 271 -18.01 5.27 -24.35
C ASP A 271 -19.07 5.54 -25.45
N GLN A 272 -19.60 4.50 -26.08
CA GLN A 272 -20.78 4.62 -26.92
C GLN A 272 -21.98 3.89 -26.31
N GLY A 273 -22.70 4.63 -25.45
CA GLY A 273 -24.14 4.41 -25.27
C GLY A 273 -24.59 3.36 -24.27
N LYS A 274 -24.16 3.41 -23.02
CA LYS A 274 -25.03 2.99 -21.91
C LYS A 274 -25.19 4.12 -20.92
N LYS A 275 -26.29 4.87 -21.05
CA LYS A 275 -26.89 5.60 -19.92
C LYS A 275 -26.98 4.58 -18.78
N MET A 276 -26.35 4.91 -17.65
CA MET A 276 -26.56 4.17 -16.41
C MET A 276 -28.05 4.20 -16.13
N GLU A 277 -28.69 3.07 -16.28
CA GLU A 277 -30.04 2.82 -15.80
C GLU A 277 -29.95 2.84 -14.27
N ALA A 278 -30.66 3.77 -13.65
CA ALA A 278 -30.67 3.94 -12.21
C ALA A 278 -31.04 2.61 -11.54
N ALA A 279 -30.25 2.23 -10.53
CA ALA A 279 -30.51 1.05 -9.71
C ALA A 279 -31.98 1.06 -9.23
N PRO A 280 -32.69 -0.07 -9.24
CA PRO A 280 -34.06 -0.14 -8.81
C PRO A 280 -34.15 0.27 -7.34
N LYS A 281 -35.01 1.26 -7.06
CA LYS A 281 -35.36 1.68 -5.70
C LYS A 281 -35.95 0.48 -4.96
N VAL A 282 -35.21 -0.02 -3.96
CA VAL A 282 -35.73 -1.02 -3.01
C VAL A 282 -36.86 -0.35 -2.24
N LYS A 283 -38.08 -0.84 -2.39
CA LYS A 283 -39.23 -0.42 -1.56
C LYS A 283 -38.97 -0.86 -0.12
N PRO A 284 -39.30 -0.03 0.89
CA PRO A 284 -39.23 -0.48 2.27
C PRO A 284 -40.21 -1.64 2.50
N ALA A 285 -39.73 -2.67 3.20
CA ALA A 285 -40.56 -3.79 3.62
C ALA A 285 -41.66 -3.29 4.57
N ASP A 286 -42.89 -3.70 4.27
CA ASP A 286 -44.07 -3.42 5.06
C ASP A 286 -44.01 -4.17 6.41
N ASP A 287 -43.92 -3.42 7.49
CA ASP A 287 -43.82 -3.91 8.87
C ASP A 287 -45.21 -4.14 9.46
N SER A 288 -45.93 -5.13 8.92
CA SER A 288 -47.18 -5.55 9.48
C SER A 288 -47.37 -7.05 9.46
N SER A 289 -46.69 -7.79 10.33
CA SER A 289 -47.18 -9.08 10.91
C SER A 289 -46.08 -9.81 11.72
N ILE A 290 -45.80 -9.34 12.93
CA ILE A 290 -45.26 -10.21 13.99
C ILE A 290 -46.21 -10.18 15.18
N LYS A 291 -47.16 -11.10 15.16
CA LYS A 291 -47.90 -11.48 16.37
C LYS A 291 -46.98 -12.34 17.25
N VAL A 292 -46.60 -11.81 18.37
CA VAL A 292 -45.89 -12.53 19.43
C VAL A 292 -46.90 -13.36 20.20
N GLU A 293 -46.83 -14.69 20.02
CA GLU A 293 -47.52 -15.67 20.88
C GLU A 293 -46.66 -15.98 22.11
N HIS A 294 -47.05 -15.39 23.25
CA HIS A 294 -46.55 -15.77 24.56
C HIS A 294 -47.11 -17.14 24.95
N LYS A 295 -46.36 -18.19 24.92
CA LYS A 295 -46.62 -19.43 25.67
C LYS A 295 -45.77 -19.49 26.93
N SER A 296 -46.42 -19.16 28.05
CA SER A 296 -45.96 -19.49 29.39
C SER A 296 -45.88 -21.01 29.58
N ARG A 297 -44.70 -21.54 29.92
CA ARG A 297 -44.58 -22.90 30.43
C ARG A 297 -44.15 -22.88 31.87
N HIS A 298 -45.12 -23.27 32.73
CA HIS A 298 -44.98 -23.54 34.15
C HIS A 298 -43.89 -24.54 34.46
N GLN A 299 -43.06 -24.20 35.41
CA GLN A 299 -42.24 -25.12 36.19
C GLN A 299 -43.13 -26.06 37.02
N LYS A 300 -42.87 -27.34 36.95
CA LYS A 300 -43.14 -28.29 38.04
C LYS A 300 -41.87 -29.01 38.40
N GLY A 301 -41.37 -28.74 39.57
CA GLY A 301 -40.33 -29.48 40.20
C GLY A 301 -40.81 -30.88 40.64
N ARG A 302 -39.85 -31.82 40.72
CA ARG A 302 -39.91 -32.92 41.73
C ARG A 302 -38.50 -33.39 42.05
N ARG A 303 -38.29 -33.44 43.34
CA ARG A 303 -37.17 -34.08 44.05
C ARG A 303 -37.10 -35.60 43.71
N LYS A 304 -35.94 -36.14 43.53
CA LYS A 304 -35.36 -37.16 44.40
C LYS A 304 -33.86 -37.24 44.13
#